data_d0d797c6ae2c601208129dfd71c68a6a
#
_entry.id   d0d797c6ae2c601208129dfd71c68a6a
#
_cell.length_a   1.000
_cell.length_b   1.000
_cell.length_c   1.000
_cell.angle_alpha   90.00
_cell.angle_beta   90.00
_cell.angle_gamma   90.00
#
_symmetry.space_group_name_H-M   'P 1'
#
loop_
_entity.id
_entity.type
_entity.pdbx_description
1 polymer ?
#
loop_
_entity_poly.entity_id
_entity_poly.type
_entity_poly.pdbx_seq_one_letter_code
_entity_poly.pdbx_strand_id
1 'polypeptide(L)'
;RSRRQRQMCIRDRNKAQVLVDALSYIQKFHGDIVVIKYGGSAMTNEVIKHSVLKDIAVLKSVGIKPVIVHGGGNDINGWLKKVDIKSEFKNGLRVTDKETLEVAEMVLSGKINKGLVQHMERIGTHAVGLSGKDGNMITVKKAMPKGDDIGYVGEIINVDVTLLETLLSLIHI
;
A
#
# COMPACT_ATOMS: atom_id res chain seq x y z
N ARG A 1 42.48 11.37 24.73
CA ARG A 1 41.52 10.74 23.79
C ARG A 1 42.01 10.95 22.38
N SER A 2 42.18 9.88 21.58
CA SER A 2 42.71 9.94 20.23
C SER A 2 41.72 10.67 19.29
N ARG A 3 42.23 11.22 18.16
CA ARG A 3 41.42 11.88 17.14
C ARG A 3 40.30 10.98 16.64
N ARG A 4 40.53 9.68 16.53
CA ARG A 4 39.54 8.64 16.18
C ARG A 4 38.42 8.51 17.23
N GLN A 5 38.73 8.55 18.51
CA GLN A 5 37.73 8.47 19.60
C GLN A 5 36.84 9.72 19.62
N ARG A 6 37.37 10.91 19.35
CA ARG A 6 36.57 12.14 19.26
C ARG A 6 35.63 12.12 18.04
N GLN A 7 36.08 11.65 16.88
CA GLN A 7 35.23 11.53 15.69
C GLN A 7 34.11 10.49 15.89
N MET A 8 34.37 9.37 16.57
CA MET A 8 33.36 8.37 16.91
C MET A 8 32.30 8.94 17.86
N CYS A 9 32.71 9.66 18.92
CA CYS A 9 31.77 10.32 19.83
C CYS A 9 30.92 11.41 19.16
N ILE A 10 31.47 12.18 18.22
CA ILE A 10 30.72 13.21 17.46
C ILE A 10 29.68 12.54 16.55
N ARG A 11 30.06 11.46 15.86
CA ARG A 11 29.17 10.72 14.96
C ARG A 11 28.01 10.06 15.73
N ASP A 12 28.29 9.53 16.92
CA ASP A 12 27.25 8.91 17.77
C ASP A 12 26.33 9.96 18.38
N ARG A 13 26.85 11.13 18.75
CA ARG A 13 26.03 12.26 19.22
C ARG A 13 25.09 12.76 18.12
N ASN A 14 25.56 12.87 16.88
CA ASN A 14 24.71 13.30 15.76
C ASN A 14 23.59 12.29 15.47
N LYS A 15 23.88 10.97 15.58
CA LYS A 15 22.84 9.93 15.44
C LYS A 15 21.81 10.02 16.57
N ALA A 16 22.25 10.23 17.80
CA ALA A 16 21.36 10.39 18.95
C ALA A 16 20.49 11.65 18.78
N GLN A 17 21.04 12.75 18.27
CA GLN A 17 20.29 13.98 18.02
C GLN A 17 19.18 13.76 16.99
N VAL A 18 19.46 13.06 15.88
CA VAL A 18 18.43 12.72 14.88
C VAL A 18 17.28 11.92 15.51
N LEU A 19 17.57 10.99 16.41
CA LEU A 19 16.54 10.23 17.12
C LEU A 19 15.71 11.15 18.07
N VAL A 20 16.38 12.05 18.78
CA VAL A 20 15.68 13.02 19.65
C VAL A 20 14.79 13.96 18.84
N ASP A 21 15.29 14.46 17.70
CA ASP A 21 14.51 15.31 16.81
C ASP A 21 13.29 14.57 16.21
N ALA A 22 13.47 13.28 15.85
CA ALA A 22 12.38 12.43 15.36
C ALA A 22 11.33 12.13 16.45
N LEU A 23 11.71 12.10 17.73
CA LEU A 23 10.82 11.73 18.83
C LEU A 23 9.57 12.63 18.91
N SER A 24 9.72 13.93 18.67
CA SER A 24 8.60 14.88 18.66
C SER A 24 7.57 14.54 17.59
N TYR A 25 8.01 14.11 16.41
CA TYR A 25 7.13 13.65 15.33
C TYR A 25 6.47 12.30 15.66
N ILE A 26 7.25 11.36 16.20
CA ILE A 26 6.75 10.06 16.65
C ILE A 26 5.63 10.25 17.67
N GLN A 27 5.87 11.08 18.70
CA GLN A 27 4.86 11.39 19.73
C GLN A 27 3.62 12.06 19.14
N LYS A 28 3.80 12.97 18.18
CA LYS A 28 2.69 13.68 17.54
C LYS A 28 1.76 12.77 16.74
N PHE A 29 2.31 11.78 16.06
CA PHE A 29 1.57 10.88 15.17
C PHE A 29 1.30 9.51 15.76
N HIS A 30 1.70 9.27 17.02
CA HIS A 30 1.44 8.00 17.70
C HIS A 30 -0.07 7.74 17.82
N GLY A 31 -0.50 6.57 17.34
CA GLY A 31 -1.90 6.17 17.31
C GLY A 31 -2.68 6.61 16.06
N ASP A 32 -2.13 7.54 15.27
CA ASP A 32 -2.77 8.03 14.06
C ASP A 32 -2.79 6.97 12.95
N ILE A 33 -3.87 6.98 12.17
CA ILE A 33 -4.00 6.19 10.94
C ILE A 33 -3.37 6.98 9.79
N VAL A 34 -2.35 6.42 9.16
CA VAL A 34 -1.67 7.03 8.02
C VAL A 34 -1.89 6.20 6.76
N VAL A 35 -2.58 6.77 5.78
CA VAL A 35 -2.81 6.12 4.48
C VAL A 35 -1.64 6.37 3.56
N ILE A 36 -1.00 5.30 3.10
CA ILE A 36 0.21 5.33 2.25
C ILE A 36 -0.15 4.79 0.88
N LYS A 37 -0.13 5.66 -0.14
CA LYS A 37 -0.29 5.22 -1.54
C LYS A 37 1.00 4.56 -2.02
N TYR A 38 0.91 3.28 -2.35
CA TYR A 38 2.03 2.48 -2.84
C TYR A 38 1.84 2.17 -4.33
N GLY A 39 2.76 2.64 -5.18
CA GLY A 39 2.62 2.50 -6.64
C GLY A 39 3.87 2.94 -7.40
N GLY A 40 3.78 2.95 -8.73
CA GLY A 40 4.86 3.41 -9.61
C GLY A 40 6.14 2.58 -9.50
N SER A 41 7.29 3.25 -9.46
CA SER A 41 8.62 2.63 -9.39
C SER A 41 8.84 1.78 -8.12
N ALA A 42 8.16 2.13 -7.02
CA ALA A 42 8.22 1.36 -5.78
C ALA A 42 7.66 -0.07 -5.93
N MET A 43 6.79 -0.31 -6.92
CA MET A 43 6.26 -1.66 -7.19
C MET A 43 7.12 -2.48 -8.15
N THR A 44 7.89 -1.83 -9.02
CA THR A 44 8.64 -2.49 -10.10
C THR A 44 10.10 -2.78 -9.75
N ASN A 45 10.65 -2.07 -8.78
CA ASN A 45 12.03 -2.24 -8.33
C ASN A 45 12.08 -2.91 -6.96
N GLU A 46 12.60 -4.13 -6.88
CA GLU A 46 12.62 -4.93 -5.65
C GLU A 46 13.45 -4.28 -4.52
N VAL A 47 14.51 -3.52 -4.85
CA VAL A 47 15.32 -2.82 -3.83
C VAL A 47 14.50 -1.68 -3.21
N ILE A 48 13.85 -0.87 -4.05
CA ILE A 48 13.00 0.25 -3.59
C ILE A 48 11.80 -0.31 -2.81
N LYS A 49 11.17 -1.37 -3.32
CA LYS A 49 10.06 -2.07 -2.65
C LYS A 49 10.43 -2.49 -1.23
N HIS A 50 11.57 -3.20 -1.08
CA HIS A 50 12.03 -3.64 0.23
C HIS A 50 12.30 -2.46 1.18
N SER A 51 12.95 -1.39 0.69
CA SER A 51 13.22 -0.19 1.48
C SER A 51 11.94 0.49 1.96
N VAL A 52 11.00 0.75 1.05
CA VAL A 52 9.71 1.38 1.40
C VAL A 52 8.91 0.56 2.40
N LEU A 53 8.81 -0.76 2.21
CA LEU A 53 8.09 -1.62 3.14
C LEU A 53 8.77 -1.69 4.51
N LYS A 54 10.11 -1.63 4.55
CA LYS A 54 10.86 -1.53 5.81
C LYS A 54 10.59 -0.20 6.52
N ASP A 55 10.53 0.91 5.80
CA ASP A 55 10.19 2.22 6.38
C ASP A 55 8.77 2.19 6.97
N ILE A 56 7.81 1.55 6.29
CA ILE A 56 6.43 1.36 6.80
C ILE A 56 6.43 0.49 8.07
N ALA A 57 7.25 -0.56 8.11
CA ALA A 57 7.40 -1.38 9.32
C ALA A 57 7.93 -0.56 10.50
N VAL A 58 8.86 0.37 10.26
CA VAL A 58 9.34 1.32 11.28
C VAL A 58 8.20 2.22 11.77
N LEU A 59 7.37 2.78 10.87
CA LEU A 59 6.20 3.58 11.27
C LEU A 59 5.28 2.80 12.20
N LYS A 60 4.98 1.53 11.86
CA LYS A 60 4.17 0.66 12.73
C LYS A 60 4.85 0.42 14.08
N SER A 61 6.16 0.17 14.11
CA SER A 61 6.89 -0.11 15.35
C SER A 61 6.92 1.07 16.33
N VAL A 62 6.75 2.30 15.86
CA VAL A 62 6.66 3.51 16.70
C VAL A 62 5.22 3.91 17.04
N GLY A 63 4.24 3.02 16.77
CA GLY A 63 2.85 3.19 17.18
C GLY A 63 1.94 3.92 16.19
N ILE A 64 2.42 4.23 15.00
CA ILE A 64 1.56 4.73 13.89
C ILE A 64 0.81 3.52 13.29
N LYS A 65 -0.40 3.74 12.78
CA LYS A 65 -1.25 2.72 12.16
C LYS A 65 -1.23 2.88 10.63
N PRO A 66 -0.27 2.28 9.90
CA PRO A 66 -0.17 2.46 8.46
C PRO A 66 -1.23 1.63 7.71
N VAL A 67 -1.88 2.25 6.74
CA VAL A 67 -2.77 1.61 5.77
C VAL A 67 -2.17 1.76 4.37
N ILE A 68 -1.72 0.65 3.78
CA ILE A 68 -1.12 0.67 2.44
C ILE A 68 -2.21 0.52 1.39
N VAL A 69 -2.33 1.51 0.49
CA VAL A 69 -3.21 1.44 -0.68
C VAL A 69 -2.36 1.26 -1.92
N HIS A 70 -2.45 0.09 -2.54
CA HIS A 70 -1.63 -0.25 -3.70
C HIS A 70 -2.40 -0.23 -5.02
N GLY A 71 -1.69 0.00 -6.11
CA GLY A 71 -2.15 -0.20 -7.47
C GLY A 71 -1.64 -1.52 -8.07
N GLY A 72 -1.65 -1.62 -9.41
CA GLY A 72 -1.18 -2.82 -10.10
C GLY A 72 -1.35 -2.80 -11.61
N GLY A 73 -1.50 -1.62 -12.22
CA GLY A 73 -1.79 -1.50 -13.65
C GLY A 73 -0.80 -2.25 -14.56
N ASN A 74 0.49 -2.18 -14.26
CA ASN A 74 1.53 -2.88 -15.02
C ASN A 74 1.41 -4.41 -14.89
N ASP A 75 1.14 -4.91 -13.70
CA ASP A 75 0.92 -6.33 -13.46
C ASP A 75 -0.34 -6.84 -14.16
N ILE A 76 -1.43 -6.06 -14.11
CA ILE A 76 -2.67 -6.38 -14.84
C ILE A 76 -2.38 -6.45 -16.34
N ASN A 77 -1.69 -5.46 -16.93
CA ASN A 77 -1.31 -5.48 -18.35
C ASN A 77 -0.48 -6.72 -18.71
N GLY A 78 0.47 -7.06 -17.84
CA GLY A 78 1.32 -8.24 -18.02
C GLY A 78 0.52 -9.55 -18.01
N TRP A 79 -0.50 -9.65 -17.17
CA TRP A 79 -1.35 -10.84 -17.11
C TRP A 79 -2.36 -10.90 -18.25
N LEU A 80 -3.02 -9.77 -18.60
CA LEU A 80 -3.91 -9.70 -19.77
C LEU A 80 -3.19 -10.18 -21.05
N LYS A 81 -1.92 -9.73 -21.23
CA LYS A 81 -1.10 -10.18 -22.35
C LYS A 81 -0.83 -11.70 -22.31
N LYS A 82 -0.63 -12.30 -21.12
CA LYS A 82 -0.40 -13.73 -20.98
C LYS A 82 -1.59 -14.60 -21.33
N VAL A 83 -2.80 -14.08 -21.10
CA VAL A 83 -4.07 -14.76 -21.40
C VAL A 83 -4.70 -14.29 -22.71
N ASP A 84 -3.94 -13.55 -23.53
CA ASP A 84 -4.32 -13.04 -24.85
C ASP A 84 -5.57 -12.12 -24.85
N ILE A 85 -5.79 -11.40 -23.73
CA ILE A 85 -6.84 -10.39 -23.64
C ILE A 85 -6.26 -9.01 -23.99
N LYS A 86 -6.89 -8.31 -24.91
CA LYS A 86 -6.49 -6.95 -25.30
C LYS A 86 -6.85 -5.95 -24.23
N SER A 87 -5.88 -5.11 -23.87
CA SER A 87 -6.10 -4.01 -22.92
C SER A 87 -6.38 -2.71 -23.68
N GLU A 88 -7.55 -2.14 -23.45
CA GLU A 88 -7.96 -0.86 -24.03
C GLU A 88 -8.11 0.21 -22.94
N PHE A 89 -7.84 1.46 -23.32
CA PHE A 89 -8.00 2.62 -22.42
C PHE A 89 -8.83 3.70 -23.11
N LYS A 90 -9.77 4.28 -22.37
CA LYS A 90 -10.57 5.40 -22.80
C LYS A 90 -10.54 6.48 -21.74
N ASN A 91 -10.19 7.72 -22.11
CA ASN A 91 -10.03 8.84 -21.17
C ASN A 91 -9.09 8.55 -19.97
N GLY A 92 -8.05 7.73 -20.17
CA GLY A 92 -7.10 7.34 -19.11
C GLY A 92 -7.60 6.23 -18.18
N LEU A 93 -8.83 5.74 -18.36
CA LEU A 93 -9.41 4.63 -17.63
C LEU A 93 -9.39 3.36 -18.49
N ARG A 94 -9.18 2.21 -17.86
CA ARG A 94 -9.22 0.92 -18.56
C ARG A 94 -10.65 0.56 -18.91
N VAL A 95 -10.89 0.23 -20.18
CA VAL A 95 -12.12 -0.46 -20.56
C VAL A 95 -12.08 -1.85 -19.96
N THR A 96 -13.04 -2.16 -19.11
CA THR A 96 -13.00 -3.35 -18.25
C THR A 96 -14.23 -4.20 -18.53
N ASP A 97 -14.13 -5.15 -19.44
CA ASP A 97 -15.12 -6.21 -19.62
C ASP A 97 -15.03 -7.25 -18.48
N LYS A 98 -15.85 -8.28 -18.54
CA LYS A 98 -15.92 -9.31 -17.50
C LYS A 98 -14.61 -10.06 -17.34
N GLU A 99 -13.97 -10.45 -18.42
CA GLU A 99 -12.70 -11.19 -18.42
C GLU A 99 -11.57 -10.32 -17.88
N THR A 100 -11.50 -9.05 -18.32
CA THR A 100 -10.54 -8.08 -17.79
C THR A 100 -10.75 -7.83 -16.29
N LEU A 101 -12.00 -7.79 -15.82
CA LEU A 101 -12.31 -7.64 -14.40
C LEU A 101 -11.78 -8.83 -13.58
N GLU A 102 -12.01 -10.04 -14.05
CA GLU A 102 -11.55 -11.26 -13.38
C GLU A 102 -10.02 -11.29 -13.26
N VAL A 103 -9.31 -10.96 -14.34
CA VAL A 103 -7.84 -10.83 -14.32
C VAL A 103 -7.39 -9.72 -13.37
N ALA A 104 -8.02 -8.56 -13.42
CA ALA A 104 -7.67 -7.44 -12.53
C ALA A 104 -7.86 -7.80 -11.06
N GLU A 105 -8.95 -8.47 -10.71
CA GLU A 105 -9.24 -8.92 -9.35
C GLU A 105 -8.20 -9.96 -8.88
N MET A 106 -7.92 -10.99 -9.68
CA MET A 106 -6.89 -11.98 -9.34
C MET A 106 -5.52 -11.34 -9.10
N VAL A 107 -5.14 -10.40 -9.96
CA VAL A 107 -3.83 -9.74 -9.87
C VAL A 107 -3.77 -8.83 -8.65
N LEU A 108 -4.77 -7.98 -8.45
CA LEU A 108 -4.76 -7.01 -7.36
C LEU A 108 -4.91 -7.71 -6.00
N SER A 109 -5.95 -8.52 -5.81
CA SER A 109 -6.28 -9.13 -4.52
C SER A 109 -5.45 -10.38 -4.21
N GLY A 110 -5.14 -11.19 -5.22
CA GLY A 110 -4.36 -12.41 -5.05
C GLY A 110 -2.86 -12.18 -5.10
N LYS A 111 -2.35 -11.70 -6.23
CA LYS A 111 -0.89 -11.60 -6.44
C LYS A 111 -0.27 -10.45 -5.66
N ILE A 112 -0.73 -9.21 -5.88
CA ILE A 112 -0.06 -8.03 -5.33
C ILE A 112 -0.34 -7.90 -3.83
N ASN A 113 -1.62 -7.90 -3.45
CA ASN A 113 -2.03 -7.75 -2.06
C ASN A 113 -1.38 -8.82 -1.16
N LYS A 114 -1.53 -10.10 -1.49
CA LYS A 114 -0.94 -11.19 -0.70
C LYS A 114 0.59 -11.23 -0.78
N GLY A 115 1.17 -10.78 -1.90
CA GLY A 115 2.61 -10.59 -2.01
C GLY A 115 3.15 -9.51 -1.08
N LEU A 116 2.42 -8.41 -0.89
CA LEU A 116 2.77 -7.37 0.09
C LEU A 116 2.66 -7.88 1.51
N VAL A 117 1.57 -8.57 1.86
CA VAL A 117 1.38 -9.21 3.18
C VAL A 117 2.56 -10.13 3.48
N GLN A 118 2.89 -11.05 2.56
CA GLN A 118 4.02 -11.97 2.74
C GLN A 118 5.36 -11.23 2.91
N HIS A 119 5.55 -10.11 2.19
CA HIS A 119 6.78 -9.32 2.32
C HIS A 119 6.86 -8.65 3.71
N MET A 120 5.75 -8.11 4.23
CA MET A 120 5.69 -7.53 5.57
C MET A 120 5.99 -8.59 6.64
N GLU A 121 5.44 -9.80 6.52
CA GLU A 121 5.76 -10.92 7.43
C GLU A 121 7.26 -11.27 7.43
N ARG A 122 7.91 -11.27 6.26
CA ARG A 122 9.38 -11.51 6.16
C ARG A 122 10.21 -10.41 6.83
N ILE A 123 9.69 -9.20 6.94
CA ILE A 123 10.32 -8.09 7.67
C ILE A 123 10.04 -8.19 9.18
N GLY A 124 9.18 -9.12 9.61
CA GLY A 124 8.78 -9.29 11.00
C GLY A 124 7.62 -8.37 11.42
N THR A 125 6.80 -7.95 10.46
CA THR A 125 5.65 -7.08 10.73
C THR A 125 4.38 -7.74 10.22
N HIS A 126 3.45 -8.06 11.13
CA HIS A 126 2.17 -8.64 10.75
C HIS A 126 1.33 -7.67 9.93
N ALA A 127 0.69 -8.19 8.90
CA ALA A 127 -0.17 -7.42 8.02
C ALA A 127 -1.38 -8.25 7.55
N VAL A 128 -2.50 -7.58 7.34
CA VAL A 128 -3.71 -8.17 6.77
C VAL A 128 -3.99 -7.49 5.43
N GLY A 129 -4.25 -8.29 4.41
CA GLY A 129 -4.58 -7.78 3.09
C GLY A 129 -6.08 -7.84 2.83
N LEU A 130 -6.68 -6.69 2.55
CA LEU A 130 -8.08 -6.50 2.25
C LEU A 130 -8.29 -5.98 0.82
N SER A 131 -9.49 -6.15 0.32
CA SER A 131 -10.03 -5.49 -0.87
C SER A 131 -11.29 -4.70 -0.52
N GLY A 132 -11.76 -3.82 -1.39
CA GLY A 132 -13.02 -3.09 -1.16
C GLY A 132 -14.26 -3.98 -1.04
N LYS A 133 -14.18 -5.27 -1.47
CA LYS A 133 -15.24 -6.27 -1.35
C LYS A 133 -15.36 -6.86 0.06
N ASP A 134 -14.23 -6.91 0.80
CA ASP A 134 -14.24 -7.50 2.14
C ASP A 134 -15.07 -6.64 3.09
N GLY A 135 -15.99 -7.29 3.81
CA GLY A 135 -16.93 -6.58 4.67
C GLY A 135 -17.82 -5.57 3.95
N ASN A 136 -17.90 -5.63 2.61
CA ASN A 136 -18.64 -4.65 1.80
C ASN A 136 -18.16 -3.20 2.03
N MET A 137 -16.85 -3.03 2.25
CA MET A 137 -16.25 -1.73 2.61
C MET A 137 -16.48 -0.65 1.55
N ILE A 138 -16.52 -1.00 0.26
CA ILE A 138 -16.68 -0.03 -0.82
C ILE A 138 -17.87 -0.42 -1.68
N THR A 139 -18.92 0.41 -1.67
CA THR A 139 -20.07 0.28 -2.55
C THR A 139 -19.93 1.26 -3.70
N VAL A 140 -20.17 0.80 -4.91
CA VAL A 140 -20.05 1.58 -6.14
C VAL A 140 -21.31 1.52 -6.97
N LYS A 141 -21.54 2.57 -7.76
CA LYS A 141 -22.43 2.54 -8.93
C LYS A 141 -21.59 2.47 -10.20
N LYS A 142 -22.17 2.02 -11.32
CA LYS A 142 -21.46 1.99 -12.60
C LYS A 142 -21.00 3.40 -13.00
N ALA A 143 -19.71 3.55 -13.28
CA ALA A 143 -19.16 4.80 -13.78
C ALA A 143 -19.39 4.92 -15.31
N MET A 144 -19.80 6.09 -15.73
CA MET A 144 -19.96 6.44 -17.16
C MET A 144 -19.22 7.75 -17.45
N PRO A 145 -17.88 7.75 -17.48
CA PRO A 145 -17.10 8.96 -17.67
C PRO A 145 -17.39 9.59 -19.02
N LYS A 146 -17.81 10.84 -19.03
CA LYS A 146 -18.25 11.58 -20.23
C LYS A 146 -19.37 10.89 -21.03
N GLY A 147 -20.19 10.07 -20.38
CA GLY A 147 -21.27 9.30 -21.00
C GLY A 147 -20.83 8.00 -21.68
N ASP A 148 -19.56 7.65 -21.59
CA ASP A 148 -19.02 6.41 -22.17
C ASP A 148 -19.20 5.21 -21.23
N ASP A 149 -19.72 4.12 -21.76
CA ASP A 149 -19.69 2.83 -21.08
C ASP A 149 -18.28 2.21 -21.23
N ILE A 150 -17.59 2.10 -20.13
CA ILE A 150 -16.26 1.48 -20.06
C ILE A 150 -16.27 0.13 -19.27
N GLY A 151 -17.44 -0.48 -19.16
CA GLY A 151 -17.64 -1.78 -18.53
C GLY A 151 -17.70 -1.73 -17.01
N TYR A 152 -16.99 -2.64 -16.35
CA TYR A 152 -16.98 -2.81 -14.91
C TYR A 152 -16.04 -1.82 -14.20
N VAL A 153 -16.35 -0.54 -14.35
CA VAL A 153 -15.69 0.56 -13.65
C VAL A 153 -16.71 1.24 -12.75
N GLY A 154 -16.37 1.44 -11.49
CA GLY A 154 -17.27 1.97 -10.47
C GLY A 154 -16.91 3.38 -10.02
N GLU A 155 -17.94 4.16 -9.74
CA GLU A 155 -17.87 5.41 -8.98
C GLU A 155 -18.30 5.11 -7.55
N ILE A 156 -17.47 5.47 -6.57
CA ILE A 156 -17.72 5.18 -5.14
C ILE A 156 -18.92 6.01 -4.66
N ILE A 157 -19.89 5.35 -4.06
CA ILE A 157 -21.08 5.98 -3.48
C ILE A 157 -21.16 5.83 -1.96
N ASN A 158 -20.50 4.81 -1.39
CA ASN A 158 -20.40 4.62 0.05
C ASN A 158 -19.11 3.93 0.42
N VAL A 159 -18.57 4.25 1.59
CA VAL A 159 -17.42 3.59 2.20
C VAL A 159 -17.76 3.26 3.64
N ASP A 160 -17.69 1.98 3.99
CA ASP A 160 -17.82 1.47 5.36
C ASP A 160 -16.43 1.05 5.86
N VAL A 161 -15.90 1.78 6.82
CA VAL A 161 -14.55 1.55 7.37
C VAL A 161 -14.55 0.66 8.62
N THR A 162 -15.70 0.16 9.04
CA THR A 162 -15.88 -0.60 10.31
C THR A 162 -14.91 -1.79 10.40
N LEU A 163 -14.78 -2.58 9.34
CA LEU A 163 -13.84 -3.70 9.30
C LEU A 163 -12.39 -3.24 9.45
N LEU A 164 -12.02 -2.17 8.73
CA LEU A 164 -10.66 -1.62 8.76
C LEU A 164 -10.32 -1.08 10.15
N GLU A 165 -11.21 -0.29 10.76
CA GLU A 165 -11.03 0.26 12.09
C GLU A 165 -10.94 -0.85 13.15
N THR A 166 -11.77 -1.88 13.03
CA THR A 166 -11.72 -3.06 13.92
C THR A 166 -10.35 -3.71 13.86
N LEU A 167 -9.82 -3.98 12.67
CA LEU A 167 -8.48 -4.56 12.51
C LEU A 167 -7.38 -3.64 13.04
N LEU A 168 -7.46 -2.34 12.78
CA LEU A 168 -6.49 -1.36 13.29
C LEU A 168 -6.57 -1.15 14.81
N SER A 169 -7.67 -1.56 15.46
CA SER A 169 -7.82 -1.52 16.92
C SER A 169 -7.14 -2.71 17.61
N LEU A 170 -6.91 -3.81 16.89
CA LEU A 170 -6.27 -4.99 17.44
C LEU A 170 -4.77 -4.72 17.61
N ILE A 171 -4.29 -4.79 18.84
CA ILE A 171 -2.92 -4.40 19.23
C ILE A 171 -1.86 -5.32 18.59
N HIS A 172 -2.23 -6.53 18.20
CA HIS A 172 -1.30 -7.61 17.78
C HIS A 172 -1.34 -7.94 16.28
N ILE A 173 -2.01 -7.14 15.46
CA ILE A 173 -2.03 -7.33 14.00
C ILE A 173 -1.10 -6.36 13.32
#